data_1963bdae208c368d20b5cab2096c8226
#
_entry.id   1963bdae208c368d20b5cab2096c8226
#
_cell.length_a   1.000
_cell.length_b   1.000
_cell.length_c   1.000
_cell.angle_alpha   90.00
_cell.angle_beta   90.00
_cell.angle_gamma   90.00
#
_symmetry.space_group_name_H-M   'P 1'
#
loop_
_entity.id
_entity.type
_entity.pdbx_description
1 polymer ?
#
loop_
_entity_poly.entity_id
_entity_poly.type
_entity_poly.pdbx_seq_one_letter_code
_entity_poly.pdbx_strand_id
1 'polypeptide(L)'
;MLAMDNQSMKIKVGILSAVFLFGNLSIVNAAPIYTFPVAGCTVKYGKTHHDYPATDIIAKKGCAFVSPVAGVIDEVVLVDKWSGKTNKGADRGGLSVSIIGDDGIRYYGSHLSKIEINVVPGLKVATGDKLGEVGATGSAKGTSPHLHFGISYPTEKGIWWVRRGVGLETKGKTSPWKYLQAWQAGKDLKPKVVTPAVIPAEPKK
;
A
#
# COMPACT_ATOMS: atom_id res chain seq x y z
N MET A 1 -89.75 -18.32 34.58
CA MET A 1 -88.69 -19.34 34.39
C MET A 1 -88.02 -19.02 33.11
N LEU A 2 -86.92 -18.19 33.15
CA LEU A 2 -86.27 -17.61 32.01
C LEU A 2 -84.94 -18.39 31.79
N ALA A 3 -84.82 -18.99 30.59
CA ALA A 3 -83.62 -19.68 30.16
C ALA A 3 -82.59 -18.64 29.70
N MET A 4 -81.40 -18.72 30.27
CA MET A 4 -80.26 -17.89 29.86
C MET A 4 -79.47 -18.63 28.77
N ASP A 5 -79.41 -18.00 27.60
CA ASP A 5 -78.68 -18.47 26.46
C ASP A 5 -77.18 -18.09 26.60
N ASN A 6 -76.27 -19.07 26.54
CA ASN A 6 -74.84 -18.92 26.73
C ASN A 6 -74.15 -18.90 25.38
N GLN A 7 -73.98 -17.71 24.80
CA GLN A 7 -73.22 -17.50 23.56
C GLN A 7 -71.76 -17.49 23.83
N SER A 8 -71.06 -18.56 23.46
CA SER A 8 -69.59 -18.68 23.46
C SER A 8 -68.99 -17.89 22.31
N MET A 9 -68.28 -16.79 22.66
CA MET A 9 -67.58 -15.96 21.71
C MET A 9 -66.20 -16.60 21.38
N LYS A 10 -66.03 -17.17 20.18
CA LYS A 10 -64.78 -17.72 19.66
C LYS A 10 -63.90 -16.59 19.16
N ILE A 11 -62.85 -16.24 19.91
CA ILE A 11 -61.82 -15.33 19.48
C ILE A 11 -60.89 -16.04 18.47
N LYS A 12 -60.93 -15.61 17.21
CA LYS A 12 -59.93 -16.06 16.21
C LYS A 12 -58.67 -15.27 16.38
N VAL A 13 -57.64 -15.88 16.93
CA VAL A 13 -56.29 -15.32 16.96
C VAL A 13 -55.67 -15.52 15.57
N GLY A 14 -55.58 -14.44 14.79
CA GLY A 14 -54.86 -14.44 13.52
C GLY A 14 -53.33 -14.32 13.83
N ILE A 15 -52.57 -15.36 13.48
CA ILE A 15 -51.09 -15.32 13.55
C ILE A 15 -50.61 -14.55 12.33
N LEU A 16 -50.17 -13.31 12.55
CA LEU A 16 -49.52 -12.51 11.53
C LEU A 16 -48.06 -12.96 11.41
N SER A 17 -47.74 -13.82 10.43
CA SER A 17 -46.37 -14.23 10.16
C SER A 17 -45.60 -13.07 9.52
N ALA A 18 -44.77 -12.38 10.27
CA ALA A 18 -43.81 -11.40 9.74
C ALA A 18 -42.68 -12.15 9.02
N VAL A 19 -42.68 -12.10 7.69
CA VAL A 19 -41.54 -12.58 6.89
C VAL A 19 -40.45 -11.53 6.95
N PHE A 20 -39.42 -11.78 7.76
CA PHE A 20 -38.19 -11.00 7.72
C PHE A 20 -37.38 -11.37 6.48
N LEU A 21 -37.45 -10.54 5.44
CA LEU A 21 -36.54 -10.59 4.30
C LEU A 21 -35.17 -10.06 4.78
N PHE A 22 -34.28 -10.97 5.17
CA PHE A 22 -32.85 -10.65 5.32
C PHE A 22 -32.28 -10.38 3.92
N GLY A 23 -32.32 -9.13 3.53
CA GLY A 23 -31.56 -8.67 2.35
C GLY A 23 -30.07 -8.92 2.60
N ASN A 24 -29.45 -9.81 1.81
CA ASN A 24 -27.99 -9.92 1.77
C ASN A 24 -27.42 -8.60 1.26
N LEU A 25 -26.95 -7.73 2.17
CA LEU A 25 -26.09 -6.60 1.80
C LEU A 25 -24.79 -7.19 1.27
N SER A 26 -24.69 -7.36 -0.02
CA SER A 26 -23.40 -7.59 -0.67
C SER A 26 -22.54 -6.34 -0.46
N ILE A 27 -21.49 -6.44 0.34
CA ILE A 27 -20.47 -5.38 0.45
C ILE A 27 -19.78 -5.34 -0.91
N VAL A 28 -20.18 -4.38 -1.73
CA VAL A 28 -19.45 -4.07 -2.96
C VAL A 28 -18.15 -3.41 -2.50
N ASN A 29 -17.05 -4.17 -2.42
CA ASN A 29 -15.74 -3.58 -2.28
C ASN A 29 -15.50 -2.74 -3.54
N ALA A 30 -15.47 -1.44 -3.37
CA ALA A 30 -15.04 -0.54 -4.42
C ALA A 30 -13.61 -0.94 -4.85
N ALA A 31 -13.35 -0.96 -6.15
CA ALA A 31 -12.01 -1.21 -6.67
C ALA A 31 -11.03 -0.17 -6.08
N PRO A 32 -9.80 -0.55 -5.72
CA PRO A 32 -8.84 0.40 -5.19
C PRO A 32 -8.58 1.51 -6.20
N ILE A 33 -8.59 2.74 -5.71
CA ILE A 33 -8.24 3.93 -6.50
C ILE A 33 -6.75 4.18 -6.29
N TYR A 34 -5.99 4.26 -7.38
CA TYR A 34 -4.55 4.50 -7.34
C TYR A 34 -4.19 5.94 -7.66
N THR A 35 -3.10 6.44 -7.05
CA THR A 35 -2.50 7.73 -7.39
C THR A 35 -0.99 7.63 -7.55
N PHE A 36 -0.42 8.59 -8.27
CA PHE A 36 1.03 8.70 -8.42
C PHE A 36 1.69 9.06 -7.06
N PRO A 37 2.77 8.38 -6.63
CA PRO A 37 3.26 8.48 -5.25
C PRO A 37 4.01 9.77 -4.92
N VAL A 38 4.26 10.66 -5.89
CA VAL A 38 4.85 11.99 -5.64
C VAL A 38 3.87 13.07 -6.07
N ALA A 39 3.44 13.91 -5.12
CA ALA A 39 2.46 14.96 -5.37
C ALA A 39 3.09 16.35 -5.33
N GLY A 40 2.47 17.29 -6.08
CA GLY A 40 2.79 18.73 -6.03
C GLY A 40 4.12 19.13 -6.68
N CYS A 41 4.77 18.24 -7.43
CA CYS A 41 6.08 18.52 -8.01
C CYS A 41 6.21 17.99 -9.45
N THR A 42 7.09 18.63 -10.21
CA THR A 42 7.58 18.07 -11.47
C THR A 42 8.53 16.92 -11.19
N VAL A 43 8.33 15.79 -11.87
CA VAL A 43 9.11 14.58 -11.69
C VAL A 43 9.73 14.11 -13.01
N LYS A 44 10.84 13.36 -12.91
CA LYS A 44 11.42 12.59 -14.00
C LYS A 44 11.68 11.16 -13.49
N TYR A 45 11.36 10.16 -14.27
CA TYR A 45 11.65 8.76 -13.92
C TYR A 45 11.82 7.91 -15.16
N GLY A 46 12.64 6.86 -15.04
CA GLY A 46 12.97 5.94 -16.11
C GLY A 46 12.23 4.62 -16.02
N LYS A 47 12.35 3.85 -17.11
CA LYS A 47 11.76 2.52 -17.24
C LYS A 47 12.52 1.44 -16.46
N THR A 48 13.79 1.66 -16.22
CA THR A 48 14.71 0.68 -15.64
C THR A 48 15.34 1.20 -14.36
N HIS A 49 15.56 0.30 -13.42
CA HIS A 49 16.42 0.46 -12.26
C HIS A 49 17.61 -0.51 -12.43
N HIS A 50 18.78 -0.19 -11.85
CA HIS A 50 20.03 -0.91 -12.14
C HIS A 50 20.07 -2.34 -11.58
N ASP A 51 19.53 -2.63 -10.39
CA ASP A 51 19.74 -3.93 -9.73
C ASP A 51 18.49 -4.84 -9.73
N TYR A 52 17.30 -4.26 -9.55
CA TYR A 52 16.05 -5.00 -9.39
C TYR A 52 14.83 -4.16 -9.81
N PRO A 53 13.66 -4.76 -9.95
CA PRO A 53 12.46 -4.03 -10.34
C PRO A 53 12.05 -2.96 -9.31
N ALA A 54 12.43 -1.73 -9.58
CA ALA A 54 12.07 -0.52 -8.84
C ALA A 54 12.05 0.66 -9.81
N THR A 55 11.70 1.85 -9.33
CA THR A 55 11.79 3.08 -10.11
C THR A 55 12.24 4.22 -9.19
N ASP A 56 13.29 4.92 -9.62
CA ASP A 56 13.72 6.15 -8.97
C ASP A 56 12.97 7.32 -9.59
N ILE A 57 12.14 7.97 -8.77
CA ILE A 57 11.35 9.14 -9.17
C ILE A 57 12.10 10.38 -8.73
N ILE A 58 12.85 10.98 -9.65
CA ILE A 58 13.62 12.19 -9.40
C ILE A 58 12.66 13.35 -9.19
N ALA A 59 12.76 14.02 -8.05
CA ALA A 59 11.96 15.18 -7.66
C ALA A 59 12.76 16.08 -6.73
N LYS A 60 12.32 17.32 -6.53
CA LYS A 60 12.95 18.21 -5.55
C LYS A 60 12.82 17.63 -4.15
N LYS A 61 13.85 17.84 -3.31
CA LYS A 61 13.76 17.57 -1.87
C LYS A 61 12.55 18.33 -1.29
N GLY A 62 11.76 17.66 -0.46
CA GLY A 62 10.56 18.23 0.14
C GLY A 62 9.27 18.00 -0.65
N CYS A 63 9.32 17.45 -1.89
CA CYS A 63 8.12 17.02 -2.59
C CYS A 63 7.38 15.96 -1.77
N ALA A 64 6.05 16.01 -1.76
CA ALA A 64 5.27 15.07 -0.96
C ALA A 64 5.36 13.63 -1.51
N PHE A 65 5.75 12.69 -0.66
CA PHE A 65 5.48 11.27 -0.85
C PHE A 65 4.10 10.98 -0.29
N VAL A 66 3.21 10.44 -1.13
CA VAL A 66 1.83 10.13 -0.77
C VAL A 66 1.54 8.64 -0.92
N SER A 67 0.55 8.13 -0.17
CA SER A 67 0.11 6.75 -0.33
C SER A 67 -0.48 6.52 -1.71
N PRO A 68 0.03 5.57 -2.50
CA PRO A 68 -0.49 5.31 -3.84
C PRO A 68 -1.87 4.65 -3.84
N VAL A 69 -2.30 4.09 -2.73
CA VAL A 69 -3.58 3.38 -2.56
C VAL A 69 -3.98 3.42 -1.09
N ALA A 70 -5.27 3.27 -0.78
CA ALA A 70 -5.72 3.08 0.59
C ALA A 70 -5.14 1.78 1.18
N GLY A 71 -4.86 1.77 2.48
CA GLY A 71 -4.26 0.60 3.13
C GLY A 71 -3.78 0.87 4.55
N VAL A 72 -2.79 0.11 4.98
CA VAL A 72 -2.21 0.19 6.34
C VAL A 72 -0.70 0.37 6.25
N ILE A 73 -0.15 1.27 7.05
CA ILE A 73 1.31 1.43 7.19
C ILE A 73 1.90 0.13 7.76
N ASP A 74 2.84 -0.45 7.02
CA ASP A 74 3.49 -1.72 7.37
C ASP A 74 4.79 -1.49 8.16
N GLU A 75 5.69 -0.66 7.63
CA GLU A 75 7.00 -0.40 8.23
C GLU A 75 7.39 1.07 8.07
N VAL A 76 8.00 1.62 9.12
CA VAL A 76 8.55 2.98 9.12
C VAL A 76 9.99 2.93 9.64
N VAL A 77 10.93 3.48 8.88
CA VAL A 77 12.34 3.65 9.27
C VAL A 77 12.62 5.12 9.48
N LEU A 78 12.71 5.53 10.75
CA LEU A 78 12.87 6.92 11.18
C LEU A 78 14.34 7.37 11.30
N VAL A 79 15.29 6.41 11.29
CA VAL A 79 16.72 6.70 11.50
C VAL A 79 17.52 6.22 10.31
N ASP A 80 18.24 7.14 9.68
CA ASP A 80 19.21 6.80 8.62
C ASP A 80 20.49 6.22 9.23
N LYS A 81 20.60 4.89 9.20
CA LYS A 81 21.75 4.12 9.70
C LYS A 81 22.78 3.79 8.62
N TRP A 82 22.55 4.23 7.37
CA TRP A 82 23.43 3.85 6.28
C TRP A 82 24.83 4.46 6.43
N SER A 83 25.82 3.66 6.13
CA SER A 83 27.22 4.05 6.07
C SER A 83 27.87 3.48 4.82
N GLY A 84 28.54 4.34 4.05
CA GLY A 84 29.29 3.92 2.86
C GLY A 84 30.42 2.91 3.17
N LYS A 85 30.94 2.89 4.41
CA LYS A 85 31.97 1.92 4.83
C LYS A 85 31.42 0.49 4.89
N THR A 86 30.23 0.30 5.45
CA THR A 86 29.63 -1.03 5.60
C THR A 86 28.69 -1.39 4.46
N ASN A 87 28.09 -0.39 3.83
CA ASN A 87 27.13 -0.50 2.73
C ASN A 87 26.08 -1.61 2.92
N LYS A 88 25.61 -1.80 4.17
CA LYS A 88 24.62 -2.83 4.50
C LYS A 88 23.32 -2.63 3.72
N GLY A 89 22.89 -3.66 3.02
CA GLY A 89 21.66 -3.61 2.19
C GLY A 89 20.43 -3.17 2.96
N ALA A 90 20.27 -3.65 4.20
CA ALA A 90 19.15 -3.28 5.08
C ALA A 90 19.07 -1.76 5.37
N ASP A 91 20.21 -1.05 5.37
CA ASP A 91 20.27 0.36 5.72
C ASP A 91 20.23 1.30 4.51
N ARG A 92 20.36 0.75 3.27
CA ARG A 92 20.46 1.56 2.04
C ARG A 92 19.27 2.49 1.82
N GLY A 93 18.07 2.10 2.24
CA GLY A 93 16.87 2.92 2.06
C GLY A 93 16.88 4.25 2.84
N GLY A 94 17.71 4.39 3.89
CA GLY A 94 17.62 5.54 4.78
C GLY A 94 16.23 5.65 5.42
N LEU A 95 15.66 6.86 5.50
CA LEU A 95 14.29 7.04 5.95
C LEU A 95 13.32 6.45 4.91
N SER A 96 12.39 5.62 5.36
CA SER A 96 11.48 4.94 4.45
C SER A 96 10.15 4.59 5.10
N VAL A 97 9.12 4.45 4.27
CA VAL A 97 7.77 4.01 4.66
C VAL A 97 7.31 2.94 3.68
N SER A 98 6.64 1.91 4.19
CA SER A 98 5.90 0.97 3.37
C SER A 98 4.46 0.82 3.80
N ILE A 99 3.60 0.48 2.85
CA ILE A 99 2.16 0.32 3.00
C ILE A 99 1.78 -1.06 2.48
N ILE A 100 0.90 -1.77 3.19
CA ILE A 100 0.11 -2.85 2.60
C ILE A 100 -1.19 -2.24 2.14
N GLY A 101 -1.40 -2.17 0.83
CA GLY A 101 -2.62 -1.67 0.24
C GLY A 101 -3.81 -2.60 0.48
N ASP A 102 -5.03 -2.06 0.44
CA ASP A 102 -6.26 -2.83 0.51
C ASP A 102 -6.38 -3.86 -0.64
N ASP A 103 -5.57 -3.68 -1.68
CA ASP A 103 -5.41 -4.63 -2.79
C ASP A 103 -4.49 -5.82 -2.46
N GLY A 104 -3.94 -5.86 -1.24
CA GLY A 104 -3.03 -6.90 -0.77
C GLY A 104 -1.60 -6.79 -1.28
N ILE A 105 -1.22 -5.64 -1.84
CA ILE A 105 0.12 -5.39 -2.42
C ILE A 105 0.90 -4.47 -1.50
N ARG A 106 2.22 -4.69 -1.43
CA ARG A 106 3.13 -3.84 -0.65
C ARG A 106 3.76 -2.77 -1.52
N TYR A 107 3.68 -1.53 -1.07
CA TYR A 107 4.27 -0.36 -1.69
C TYR A 107 5.34 0.23 -0.77
N TYR A 108 6.49 0.56 -1.33
CA TYR A 108 7.65 1.01 -0.59
C TYR A 108 8.21 2.30 -1.16
N GLY A 109 8.42 3.31 -0.30
CA GLY A 109 9.10 4.54 -0.66
C GLY A 109 10.27 4.82 0.28
N SER A 110 11.44 5.16 -0.27
CA SER A 110 12.65 5.40 0.52
C SER A 110 13.46 6.60 0.04
N HIS A 111 14.58 6.86 0.71
CA HIS A 111 15.44 8.03 0.60
C HIS A 111 14.76 9.33 1.06
N LEU A 112 13.75 9.23 1.93
CA LEU A 112 12.97 10.37 2.39
C LEU A 112 13.83 11.37 3.18
N SER A 113 13.49 12.65 3.12
CA SER A 113 14.08 13.69 3.97
C SER A 113 13.33 13.86 5.29
N LYS A 114 12.04 13.49 5.29
CA LYS A 114 11.14 13.60 6.44
C LYS A 114 10.03 12.54 6.32
N ILE A 115 9.56 12.05 7.46
CA ILE A 115 8.35 11.24 7.58
C ILE A 115 7.37 12.05 8.44
N GLU A 116 6.07 12.05 8.10
CA GLU A 116 5.07 12.76 8.89
C GLU A 116 4.94 12.12 10.27
N ILE A 117 4.76 12.94 11.31
CA ILE A 117 4.86 12.51 12.71
C ILE A 117 3.82 11.46 13.11
N ASN A 118 2.67 11.47 12.46
CA ASN A 118 1.59 10.52 12.71
C ASN A 118 1.72 9.21 11.91
N VAL A 119 2.71 9.11 11.01
CA VAL A 119 2.92 7.91 10.19
C VAL A 119 3.66 6.87 11.02
N VAL A 120 2.90 5.91 11.53
CA VAL A 120 3.37 4.80 12.36
C VAL A 120 2.82 3.47 11.86
N PRO A 121 3.51 2.34 12.09
CA PRO A 121 3.00 1.01 11.72
C PRO A 121 1.59 0.77 12.29
N GLY A 122 0.68 0.26 11.47
CA GLY A 122 -0.71 0.00 11.82
C GLY A 122 -1.68 1.18 11.54
N LEU A 123 -1.18 2.38 11.21
CA LEU A 123 -2.02 3.50 10.81
C LEU A 123 -2.73 3.16 9.48
N LYS A 124 -4.05 3.36 9.44
CA LYS A 124 -4.82 3.32 8.19
C LYS A 124 -4.63 4.63 7.43
N VAL A 125 -4.40 4.53 6.13
CA VAL A 125 -4.21 5.66 5.23
C VAL A 125 -5.14 5.56 4.03
N ALA A 126 -5.60 6.69 3.55
CA ALA A 126 -6.32 6.80 2.29
C ALA A 126 -5.35 7.00 1.12
N THR A 127 -5.83 6.74 -0.10
CA THR A 127 -5.12 7.12 -1.32
C THR A 127 -4.83 8.62 -1.32
N GLY A 128 -3.57 9.01 -1.53
CA GLY A 128 -3.14 10.41 -1.54
C GLY A 128 -2.74 10.99 -0.19
N ASP A 129 -2.90 10.27 0.92
CA ASP A 129 -2.43 10.73 2.22
C ASP A 129 -0.92 10.95 2.22
N LYS A 130 -0.47 12.10 2.73
CA LYS A 130 0.95 12.43 2.82
C LYS A 130 1.63 11.57 3.87
N LEU A 131 2.69 10.88 3.46
CA LEU A 131 3.47 9.97 4.30
C LEU A 131 4.82 10.57 4.70
N GLY A 132 5.37 11.45 3.85
CA GLY A 132 6.67 12.05 4.07
C GLY A 132 7.08 12.95 2.91
N GLU A 133 8.37 13.19 2.81
CA GLU A 133 8.95 14.10 1.82
C GLU A 133 10.15 13.45 1.12
N VAL A 134 10.22 13.62 -0.20
CA VAL A 134 11.36 13.20 -1.03
C VAL A 134 12.67 13.76 -0.48
N GLY A 135 13.70 12.97 -0.49
CA GLY A 135 15.02 13.34 -0.01
C GLY A 135 16.16 12.62 -0.72
N ALA A 136 17.25 12.43 0.01
CA ALA A 136 18.45 11.71 -0.44
C ALA A 136 19.16 11.05 0.75
N THR A 137 18.40 10.41 1.65
CA THR A 137 18.96 9.65 2.79
C THR A 137 19.40 8.25 2.37
N GLY A 138 20.07 7.53 3.23
CA GLY A 138 20.61 6.22 2.92
C GLY A 138 21.69 6.28 1.82
N SER A 139 21.69 5.31 0.92
CA SER A 139 22.66 5.22 -0.17
C SER A 139 22.46 6.28 -1.26
N ALA A 140 21.40 7.07 -1.19
CA ALA A 140 21.17 8.21 -2.08
C ALA A 140 21.93 9.47 -1.66
N LYS A 141 22.68 9.46 -0.53
CA LYS A 141 23.53 10.58 -0.13
C LYS A 141 24.50 10.98 -1.25
N GLY A 142 24.49 12.27 -1.61
CA GLY A 142 25.35 12.80 -2.69
C GLY A 142 24.78 12.64 -4.10
N THR A 143 23.58 12.08 -4.25
CA THR A 143 22.87 12.00 -5.54
C THR A 143 21.74 13.05 -5.63
N SER A 144 21.12 13.17 -6.80
CA SER A 144 19.90 13.97 -6.93
C SER A 144 18.79 13.41 -6.03
N PRO A 145 18.03 14.28 -5.34
CA PRO A 145 16.90 13.81 -4.53
C PRO A 145 15.89 13.03 -5.37
N HIS A 146 15.41 11.93 -4.83
CA HIS A 146 14.44 11.06 -5.49
C HIS A 146 13.66 10.20 -4.48
N LEU A 147 12.49 9.75 -4.89
CA LEU A 147 11.79 8.67 -4.23
C LEU A 147 12.17 7.36 -4.92
N HIS A 148 12.91 6.51 -4.24
CA HIS A 148 13.04 5.13 -4.67
C HIS A 148 11.74 4.40 -4.36
N PHE A 149 11.02 3.97 -5.41
CA PHE A 149 9.69 3.38 -5.29
C PHE A 149 9.69 1.93 -5.74
N GLY A 150 9.18 1.05 -4.87
CA GLY A 150 9.07 -0.38 -5.11
C GLY A 150 7.64 -0.88 -4.90
N ILE A 151 7.26 -1.92 -5.67
CA ILE A 151 6.02 -2.67 -5.54
C ILE A 151 6.39 -4.12 -5.31
N SER A 152 5.84 -4.77 -4.28
CA SER A 152 6.16 -6.15 -3.94
C SER A 152 4.98 -6.87 -3.31
N TYR A 153 5.10 -8.20 -3.14
CA TYR A 153 4.17 -8.94 -2.30
C TYR A 153 4.46 -8.68 -0.81
N PRO A 154 3.46 -8.76 0.06
CA PRO A 154 3.65 -8.70 1.51
C PRO A 154 4.52 -9.86 1.98
N THR A 155 5.41 -9.59 2.94
CA THR A 155 6.24 -10.62 3.58
C THR A 155 6.53 -10.24 5.03
N GLU A 156 7.00 -11.19 5.82
CA GLU A 156 7.35 -10.97 7.21
C GLU A 156 8.51 -9.97 7.38
N LYS A 157 8.57 -9.34 8.54
CA LYS A 157 9.68 -8.46 8.92
C LYS A 157 11.01 -9.22 8.93
N GLY A 158 12.07 -8.55 8.56
CA GLY A 158 13.42 -9.13 8.52
C GLY A 158 13.85 -9.63 7.14
N ILE A 159 12.94 -9.82 6.20
CA ILE A 159 13.28 -10.20 4.82
C ILE A 159 13.39 -8.91 3.98
N TRP A 160 14.36 -8.08 4.31
CA TRP A 160 14.49 -6.72 3.78
C TRP A 160 14.64 -6.66 2.26
N TRP A 161 15.33 -7.62 1.66
CA TRP A 161 15.54 -7.66 0.22
C TRP A 161 14.24 -7.91 -0.55
N VAL A 162 13.34 -8.69 0.00
CA VAL A 162 12.00 -8.90 -0.56
C VAL A 162 11.10 -7.69 -0.28
N ARG A 163 11.12 -7.20 0.96
CA ARG A 163 10.29 -6.07 1.39
C ARG A 163 10.61 -4.76 0.66
N ARG A 164 11.81 -4.61 0.11
CA ARG A 164 12.27 -3.40 -0.59
C ARG A 164 12.20 -3.50 -2.12
N GLY A 165 11.32 -4.33 -2.64
CA GLY A 165 11.02 -4.38 -4.07
C GLY A 165 11.74 -5.45 -4.87
N VAL A 166 12.57 -6.27 -4.23
CA VAL A 166 13.27 -7.39 -4.89
C VAL A 166 12.32 -8.54 -5.26
N GLY A 167 11.09 -8.50 -4.80
CA GLY A 167 10.11 -9.57 -4.98
C GLY A 167 9.11 -9.37 -6.11
N LEU A 168 9.24 -8.31 -6.92
CA LEU A 168 8.48 -8.23 -8.16
C LEU A 168 9.00 -9.30 -9.11
N GLU A 169 8.09 -9.94 -9.82
CA GLU A 169 8.41 -11.04 -10.73
C GLU A 169 9.60 -10.71 -11.63
N THR A 170 10.74 -11.32 -11.34
CA THR A 170 11.98 -11.07 -12.08
C THR A 170 11.95 -11.66 -13.48
N LYS A 171 11.14 -12.68 -13.72
CA LYS A 171 11.01 -13.31 -15.04
C LYS A 171 10.32 -12.41 -16.07
N GLY A 172 9.48 -11.48 -15.63
CA GLY A 172 8.78 -10.53 -16.50
C GLY A 172 9.36 -9.11 -16.48
N LYS A 173 10.37 -8.80 -15.67
CA LYS A 173 10.91 -7.44 -15.48
C LYS A 173 9.81 -6.39 -15.29
N THR A 174 8.84 -6.67 -14.45
CA THR A 174 7.75 -5.75 -14.17
C THR A 174 8.25 -4.68 -13.21
N SER A 175 8.86 -3.64 -13.77
CA SER A 175 9.17 -2.45 -12.98
C SER A 175 7.87 -1.71 -12.62
N PRO A 176 7.85 -0.90 -11.57
CA PRO A 176 6.71 -0.03 -11.25
C PRO A 176 6.32 0.93 -12.38
N TRP A 177 7.19 1.17 -13.33
CA TRP A 177 7.11 2.19 -14.38
C TRP A 177 5.76 2.22 -15.11
N LYS A 178 5.23 1.09 -15.58
CA LYS A 178 3.93 1.06 -16.29
C LYS A 178 2.75 1.47 -15.40
N TYR A 179 2.82 1.14 -14.11
CA TYR A 179 1.80 1.51 -13.14
C TYR A 179 1.91 3.00 -12.82
N LEU A 180 3.13 3.50 -12.60
CA LEU A 180 3.40 4.91 -12.38
C LEU A 180 2.90 5.77 -13.55
N GLN A 181 3.11 5.33 -14.80
CA GLN A 181 2.56 6.02 -15.97
C GLN A 181 1.03 6.03 -15.98
N ALA A 182 0.41 4.90 -15.67
CA ALA A 182 -1.04 4.80 -15.62
C ALA A 182 -1.61 5.72 -14.52
N TRP A 183 -1.06 5.67 -13.31
CA TRP A 183 -1.51 6.49 -12.18
C TRP A 183 -1.27 7.98 -12.40
N GLN A 184 -0.15 8.36 -13.01
CA GLN A 184 0.12 9.76 -13.37
C GLN A 184 -0.87 10.29 -14.43
N ALA A 185 -1.37 9.39 -15.28
CA ALA A 185 -2.41 9.70 -16.26
C ALA A 185 -3.85 9.55 -15.71
N GLY A 186 -4.02 9.38 -14.39
CA GLY A 186 -5.32 9.19 -13.74
C GLY A 186 -6.02 7.88 -14.09
N LYS A 187 -5.26 6.87 -14.54
CA LYS A 187 -5.79 5.54 -14.88
C LYS A 187 -5.60 4.58 -13.72
N ASP A 188 -6.67 3.91 -13.34
CA ASP A 188 -6.70 2.94 -12.25
C ASP A 188 -6.20 1.58 -12.73
N LEU A 189 -4.89 1.33 -12.58
CA LEU A 189 -4.24 0.09 -12.99
C LEU A 189 -3.66 -0.65 -11.77
N LYS A 190 -4.30 -1.76 -11.40
CA LYS A 190 -3.84 -2.63 -10.31
C LYS A 190 -2.53 -3.33 -10.68
N PRO A 191 -1.48 -3.27 -9.83
CA PRO A 191 -0.27 -4.04 -10.04
C PRO A 191 -0.51 -5.54 -9.99
N LYS A 192 0.22 -6.27 -10.82
CA LYS A 192 0.29 -7.73 -10.77
C LYS A 192 1.56 -8.11 -10.02
N VAL A 193 1.41 -8.70 -8.86
CA VAL A 193 2.50 -9.21 -8.02
C VAL A 193 2.35 -10.71 -7.87
N VAL A 194 3.43 -11.44 -8.07
CA VAL A 194 3.47 -12.89 -7.91
C VAL A 194 4.25 -13.21 -6.64
N THR A 195 3.62 -13.90 -5.72
CA THR A 195 4.31 -14.44 -4.54
C THR A 195 5.13 -15.65 -4.99
N PRO A 196 6.45 -15.65 -4.84
CA PRO A 196 7.26 -16.81 -5.21
C PRO A 196 6.97 -17.98 -4.28
N ALA A 197 7.00 -19.19 -4.84
CA ALA A 197 6.86 -20.42 -4.05
C ALA A 197 8.00 -20.59 -3.01
N VAL A 198 9.15 -19.98 -3.29
CA VAL A 198 10.31 -19.95 -2.38
C VAL A 198 10.78 -18.50 -2.27
N ILE A 199 11.01 -18.04 -1.04
CA ILE A 199 11.58 -16.72 -0.78
C ILE A 199 12.99 -16.67 -1.39
N PRO A 200 13.30 -15.68 -2.24
CA PRO A 200 14.62 -15.55 -2.83
C PRO A 200 15.71 -15.45 -1.74
N ALA A 201 16.87 -16.02 -2.01
CA ALA A 201 18.01 -15.87 -1.12
C ALA A 201 18.44 -14.39 -1.02
N GLU A 202 19.05 -14.03 0.11
CA GLU A 202 19.60 -12.68 0.28
C GLU A 202 20.63 -12.39 -0.83
N PRO A 203 20.56 -11.20 -1.49
CA PRO A 203 21.53 -10.84 -2.51
C PRO A 203 22.95 -10.86 -1.92
N LYS A 204 23.87 -11.55 -2.60
CA LYS A 204 25.30 -11.49 -2.24
C LYS A 204 25.77 -10.04 -2.42
N LYS A 205 26.62 -9.61 -1.51
CA LYS A 205 27.27 -8.29 -1.54
C LYS A 205 28.20 -8.17 -2.73
#